data_f4356c544d76f7043d436a30c22c1d0f
#
_entry.id   f4356c544d76f7043d436a30c22c1d0f
#
_cell.length_a   1.000
_cell.length_b   1.000
_cell.length_c   1.000
_cell.angle_alpha   90.00
_cell.angle_beta   90.00
_cell.angle_gamma   90.00
#
_symmetry.space_group_name_H-M   'P 1'
#
loop_
_entity.id
_entity.type
_entity.pdbx_description
1 polymer ?
#
loop_
_entity_poly.entity_id
_entity_poly.type
_entity_poly.pdbx_seq_one_letter_code
_entity_poly.pdbx_strand_id
1 'polypeptide(L)'
;MTLPVLRSEGPGQFALDGPLVFSTASELLDVSRGLFAGSTAISIDLGGVTKVDSAGLALLLEWLRWGWAEGRTVRFTSLPEKLLAIARLSGVEDMLVTGNGS
;
A
#
# COMPACT_ATOMS: atom_id res chain seq x y z
N MET A 1 -0.37 -21.58 -5.46
CA MET A 1 0.20 -20.29 -5.01
C MET A 1 -0.79 -19.17 -5.29
N THR A 2 -1.08 -18.34 -4.29
CA THR A 2 -1.99 -17.22 -4.47
C THR A 2 -1.18 -15.98 -4.86
N LEU A 3 -1.54 -15.38 -5.99
CA LEU A 3 -0.92 -14.13 -6.43
C LEU A 3 -1.73 -12.94 -5.94
N PRO A 4 -1.07 -11.84 -5.59
CA PRO A 4 -1.79 -10.64 -5.21
C PRO A 4 -2.44 -9.99 -6.42
N VAL A 5 -3.56 -9.30 -6.19
CA VAL A 5 -4.25 -8.54 -7.21
C VAL A 5 -4.47 -7.13 -6.72
N LEU A 6 -3.92 -6.15 -7.45
CA LEU A 6 -4.20 -4.75 -7.21
C LEU A 6 -5.17 -4.31 -8.30
N ARG A 7 -6.38 -3.92 -7.92
CA ARG A 7 -7.44 -3.62 -8.88
C ARG A 7 -8.03 -2.24 -8.65
N SER A 8 -8.52 -1.64 -9.72
CA SER A 8 -9.22 -0.36 -9.66
C SER A 8 -10.68 -0.59 -9.26
N GLU A 9 -11.16 0.20 -8.31
CA GLU A 9 -12.55 0.16 -7.85
C GLU A 9 -13.31 1.43 -8.26
N GLY A 10 -12.65 2.30 -8.99
CA GLY A 10 -13.19 3.59 -9.43
C GLY A 10 -12.07 4.62 -9.46
N PRO A 11 -12.35 5.88 -9.84
CA PRO A 11 -11.31 6.91 -9.91
C PRO A 11 -10.61 7.11 -8.56
N GLY A 12 -9.32 6.87 -8.51
CA GLY A 12 -8.53 7.00 -7.29
C GLY A 12 -8.79 5.96 -6.22
N GLN A 13 -9.64 4.97 -6.48
CA GLN A 13 -10.00 3.94 -5.52
C GLN A 13 -9.44 2.60 -5.98
N PHE A 14 -8.66 1.97 -5.13
CA PHE A 14 -8.01 0.70 -5.44
C PHE A 14 -8.19 -0.27 -4.28
N ALA A 15 -8.10 -1.56 -4.58
CA ALA A 15 -8.13 -2.61 -3.58
C ALA A 15 -7.01 -3.60 -3.87
N LEU A 16 -6.37 -4.07 -2.80
CA LEU A 16 -5.31 -5.06 -2.88
C LEU A 16 -5.77 -6.33 -2.18
N ASP A 17 -5.77 -7.44 -2.91
CA ASP A 17 -6.12 -8.75 -2.37
C ASP A 17 -4.91 -9.67 -2.46
N GLY A 18 -4.78 -10.57 -1.50
CA GLY A 18 -3.73 -11.58 -1.51
C GLY A 18 -2.52 -11.21 -0.68
N PRO A 19 -1.37 -11.88 -0.92
CA PRO A 19 -0.19 -11.69 -0.10
C PRO A 19 0.57 -10.40 -0.43
N LEU A 20 0.93 -9.67 0.62
CA LEU A 20 1.73 -8.44 0.55
C LEU A 20 3.04 -8.74 1.28
N VAL A 21 3.93 -9.45 0.62
CA VAL A 21 5.15 -10.01 1.19
C VAL A 21 6.34 -9.84 0.24
N PHE A 22 7.52 -10.24 0.71
CA PHE A 22 8.76 -10.09 -0.04
C PHE A 22 8.69 -10.61 -1.48
N SER A 23 8.11 -11.80 -1.66
CA SER A 23 8.06 -12.44 -2.98
C SER A 23 7.08 -11.76 -3.96
N THR A 24 6.21 -10.87 -3.49
CA THR A 24 5.20 -10.21 -4.33
C THR A 24 5.37 -8.70 -4.43
N ALA A 25 6.18 -8.11 -3.55
CA ALA A 25 6.28 -6.65 -3.44
C ALA A 25 6.77 -5.98 -4.72
N SER A 26 7.79 -6.53 -5.36
CA SER A 26 8.37 -5.94 -6.56
C SER A 26 7.37 -5.91 -7.71
N GLU A 27 6.63 -6.99 -7.90
CA GLU A 27 5.62 -7.07 -8.95
C GLU A 27 4.47 -6.10 -8.70
N LEU A 28 4.03 -5.99 -7.44
CA LEU A 28 2.99 -5.04 -7.07
C LEU A 28 3.43 -3.60 -7.34
N LEU A 29 4.69 -3.28 -7.03
CA LEU A 29 5.21 -1.95 -7.30
C LEU A 29 5.18 -1.64 -8.80
N ASP A 30 5.59 -2.58 -9.64
CA ASP A 30 5.59 -2.39 -11.09
C ASP A 30 4.17 -2.18 -11.63
N VAL A 31 3.23 -3.00 -11.20
CA VAL A 31 1.83 -2.90 -11.63
C VAL A 31 1.23 -1.57 -11.19
N SER A 32 1.55 -1.11 -9.98
CA SER A 32 0.97 0.10 -9.43
C SER A 32 1.34 1.36 -10.20
N ARG A 33 2.51 1.39 -10.82
CA ARG A 33 2.96 2.57 -11.57
C ARG A 33 1.98 2.96 -12.66
N GLY A 34 1.48 1.98 -13.40
CA GLY A 34 0.48 2.23 -14.43
C GLY A 34 -0.88 2.57 -13.87
N LEU A 35 -1.31 1.86 -12.83
CA LEU A 35 -2.63 2.05 -12.24
C LEU A 35 -2.79 3.42 -11.57
N PHE A 36 -1.75 3.89 -10.89
CA PHE A 36 -1.83 5.13 -10.11
C PHE A 36 -1.57 6.40 -10.93
N ALA A 37 -1.03 6.26 -12.15
CA ALA A 37 -0.52 7.38 -12.93
C ALA A 37 -1.54 8.49 -13.17
N GLY A 38 -2.81 8.15 -13.33
CA GLY A 38 -3.86 9.12 -13.64
C GLY A 38 -4.55 9.72 -12.41
N SER A 39 -4.11 9.39 -11.20
CA SER A 39 -4.82 9.79 -9.98
C SER A 39 -3.96 10.71 -9.11
N THR A 40 -4.56 11.79 -8.58
CA THR A 40 -3.89 12.69 -7.64
C THR A 40 -4.23 12.35 -6.20
N ALA A 41 -5.38 11.73 -5.96
CA ALA A 41 -5.79 11.26 -4.64
C ALA A 41 -6.06 9.76 -4.76
N ILE A 42 -5.25 8.95 -4.05
CA ILE A 42 -5.26 7.49 -4.17
C ILE A 42 -5.62 6.89 -2.82
N SER A 43 -6.63 6.04 -2.81
CA SER A 43 -7.04 5.29 -1.64
C SER A 43 -6.92 3.80 -1.96
N ILE A 44 -6.25 3.06 -1.09
CA ILE A 44 -6.01 1.62 -1.30
C ILE A 44 -6.60 0.85 -0.12
N ASP A 45 -7.58 0.02 -0.41
CA ASP A 45 -8.22 -0.85 0.58
C ASP A 45 -7.39 -2.12 0.72
N LEU A 46 -6.90 -2.38 1.92
CA LEU A 46 -6.07 -3.55 2.22
C LEU A 46 -6.86 -4.69 2.87
N GLY A 47 -8.20 -4.59 2.88
CA GLY A 47 -9.04 -5.58 3.54
C GLY A 47 -8.94 -7.00 2.99
N GLY A 48 -8.50 -7.15 1.74
CA GLY A 48 -8.31 -8.45 1.11
C GLY A 48 -6.90 -9.01 1.24
N VAL A 49 -6.01 -8.33 1.96
CA VAL A 49 -4.63 -8.80 2.15
C VAL A 49 -4.63 -9.99 3.10
N THR A 50 -4.00 -11.09 2.68
CA THR A 50 -4.00 -12.36 3.40
C THR A 50 -2.74 -12.61 4.23
N LYS A 51 -1.61 -12.00 3.82
CA LYS A 51 -0.32 -12.14 4.49
C LYS A 51 0.44 -10.84 4.37
N VAL A 52 1.21 -10.49 5.40
CA VAL A 52 2.11 -9.34 5.37
C VAL A 52 3.44 -9.69 6.03
N ASP A 53 4.50 -9.02 5.60
CA ASP A 53 5.81 -9.05 6.26
C ASP A 53 6.47 -7.67 6.14
N SER A 54 7.72 -7.56 6.56
CA SER A 54 8.45 -6.29 6.54
C SER A 54 8.61 -5.73 5.12
N ALA A 55 8.75 -6.61 4.13
CA ALA A 55 8.87 -6.17 2.74
C ALA A 55 7.55 -5.61 2.22
N GLY A 56 6.42 -6.16 2.66
CA GLY A 56 5.11 -5.60 2.35
C GLY A 56 4.95 -4.21 2.95
N LEU A 57 5.37 -4.04 4.20
CA LEU A 57 5.37 -2.72 4.82
C LEU A 57 6.23 -1.74 4.02
N ALA A 58 7.42 -2.17 3.60
CA ALA A 58 8.31 -1.32 2.81
C ALA A 58 7.66 -0.85 1.51
N LEU A 59 6.89 -1.72 0.85
CA LEU A 59 6.17 -1.35 -0.36
C LEU A 59 5.14 -0.24 -0.08
N LEU A 60 4.39 -0.36 1.00
CA LEU A 60 3.41 0.67 1.36
C LEU A 60 4.10 2.02 1.62
N LEU A 61 5.25 1.99 2.30
CA LEU A 61 6.02 3.20 2.54
C LEU A 61 6.57 3.79 1.23
N GLU A 62 6.94 2.94 0.28
CA GLU A 62 7.40 3.39 -1.02
C GLU A 62 6.29 4.11 -1.80
N TRP A 63 5.05 3.60 -1.72
CA TRP A 63 3.90 4.26 -2.32
C TRP A 63 3.65 5.63 -1.68
N LEU A 64 3.79 5.74 -0.35
CA LEU A 64 3.65 7.04 0.32
C LEU A 64 4.72 8.02 -0.16
N ARG A 65 5.99 7.58 -0.22
CA ARG A 65 7.09 8.42 -0.68
C ARG A 65 6.88 8.91 -2.10
N TRP A 66 6.43 8.01 -2.96
CA TRP A 66 6.11 8.35 -4.34
C TRP A 66 5.03 9.44 -4.39
N GLY A 67 4.00 9.28 -3.59
CA GLY A 67 2.93 10.27 -3.51
C GLY A 67 3.45 11.64 -3.08
N TRP A 68 4.24 11.68 -2.02
CA TRP A 68 4.81 12.95 -1.55
C TRP A 68 5.69 13.60 -2.60
N ALA A 69 6.50 12.82 -3.29
CA ALA A 69 7.40 13.33 -4.32
C ALA A 69 6.64 13.88 -5.53
N GLU A 70 5.50 13.28 -5.86
CA GLU A 70 4.70 13.65 -7.03
C GLU A 70 3.55 14.60 -6.73
N GLY A 71 3.43 15.06 -5.49
CA GLY A 71 2.33 15.95 -5.09
C GLY A 71 0.98 15.24 -5.06
N ARG A 72 0.95 13.93 -4.82
CA ARG A 72 -0.25 13.13 -4.75
C ARG A 72 -0.47 12.66 -3.31
N THR A 73 -1.73 12.40 -2.96
CA THR A 73 -2.04 11.83 -1.65
C THR A 73 -2.28 10.33 -1.81
N VAL A 74 -1.72 9.55 -0.90
CA VAL A 74 -1.92 8.09 -0.85
C VAL A 74 -2.41 7.75 0.55
N ARG A 75 -3.53 7.03 0.64
CA ARG A 75 -4.10 6.60 1.91
C ARG A 75 -4.42 5.12 1.86
N PHE A 76 -4.29 4.48 3.01
CA PHE A 76 -4.63 3.07 3.16
C PHE A 76 -5.82 2.92 4.07
N THR A 77 -6.74 2.00 3.72
CA THR A 77 -7.90 1.69 4.53
C THR A 77 -7.90 0.19 4.85
N SER A 78 -8.64 -0.20 5.90
CA SER A 78 -8.74 -1.60 6.33
C SER A 78 -7.37 -2.22 6.59
N LEU A 79 -6.51 -1.51 7.30
CA LEU A 79 -5.14 -1.95 7.60
C LEU A 79 -5.16 -3.23 8.42
N PRO A 80 -4.52 -4.33 7.95
CA PRO A 80 -4.45 -5.56 8.72
C PRO A 80 -3.73 -5.37 10.05
N GLU A 81 -4.22 -6.04 11.09
CA GLU A 81 -3.65 -5.93 12.44
C GLU A 81 -2.17 -6.29 12.47
N LYS A 82 -1.79 -7.33 11.76
CA LYS A 82 -0.38 -7.75 11.69
C LYS A 82 0.50 -6.68 11.06
N LEU A 83 -0.02 -6.00 10.05
CA LEU A 83 0.71 -4.90 9.41
C LEU A 83 0.91 -3.74 10.38
N LEU A 84 -0.13 -3.39 11.13
CA LEU A 84 -0.03 -2.34 12.15
C LEU A 84 0.99 -2.70 13.22
N ALA A 85 1.04 -3.97 13.62
CA ALA A 85 2.02 -4.43 14.60
C ALA A 85 3.45 -4.27 14.10
N ILE A 86 3.71 -4.64 12.85
CA ILE A 86 5.04 -4.48 12.25
C ILE A 86 5.39 -2.99 12.14
N ALA A 87 4.44 -2.17 11.73
CA ALA A 87 4.64 -0.74 11.58
C ALA A 87 4.94 -0.07 12.92
N ARG A 88 4.28 -0.51 13.98
CA ARG A 88 4.49 0.02 15.33
C ARG A 88 5.90 -0.28 15.81
N LEU A 89 6.38 -1.50 15.58
CA LEU A 89 7.74 -1.89 15.95
C LEU A 89 8.78 -1.10 15.14
N SER A 90 8.45 -0.73 13.92
CA SER A 90 9.35 0.02 13.03
C SER A 90 9.22 1.54 13.22
N GLY A 91 8.30 2.00 14.05
CA GLY A 91 8.11 3.43 14.30
C GLY A 91 7.42 4.20 13.19
N VAL A 92 6.70 3.51 12.29
CA VAL A 92 6.07 4.14 11.12
C VAL A 92 4.54 4.00 11.10
N GLU A 93 3.95 3.59 12.22
CA GLU A 93 2.49 3.41 12.29
C GLU A 93 1.73 4.68 11.91
N ASP A 94 2.15 5.83 12.42
CA ASP A 94 1.47 7.09 12.14
C ASP A 94 1.47 7.43 10.64
N MET A 95 2.57 7.16 9.95
CA MET A 95 2.66 7.40 8.51
C MET A 95 1.63 6.56 7.74
N LEU A 96 1.47 5.29 8.14
CA LEU A 96 0.50 4.42 7.49
C LEU A 96 -0.93 4.85 7.75
N VAL A 97 -1.23 5.25 8.98
CA VAL A 97 -2.59 5.60 9.37
C VAL A 97 -3.02 6.95 8.79
N THR A 98 -2.12 7.93 8.77
CA THR A 98 -2.45 9.29 8.33
C THR A 98 -2.06 9.59 6.89
N GLY A 99 -1.11 8.85 6.32
CA GLY A 99 -0.55 9.14 5.00
C GLY A 99 0.40 10.33 5.00
N ASN A 100 0.74 10.88 6.18
CA ASN A 100 1.59 12.07 6.30
C ASN A 100 3.05 11.70 6.54
N GLY A 101 3.96 12.41 5.88
CA GLY A 101 5.38 12.12 5.88
C GLY A 101 6.19 12.80 6.97
N SER A 102 5.60 13.65 7.78
CA SER A 102 6.37 14.40 8.79
C SER A 102 5.86 14.19 10.18
#